data_7f20074df33a64585b73fb1923cc24d8
#
_entry.id   7f20074df33a64585b73fb1923cc24d8
#
_cell.length_a   1.000
_cell.length_b   1.000
_cell.length_c   1.000
_cell.angle_alpha   90.00
_cell.angle_beta   90.00
_cell.angle_gamma   90.00
#
_symmetry.space_group_name_H-M   'P 1'
#
loop_
_entity.id
_entity.type
_entity.pdbx_description
1 polymer ?
#
loop_
_entity_poly.entity_id
_entity_poly.type
_entity_poly.pdbx_seq_one_letter_code
_entity_poly.pdbx_strand_id
1 'polypeptide(L)'
;LRLLGIGGDIAVATFGTLSLAASGSDGQGDSGQQYLLGYSYYSRRLGLSLQHIERSAGYGDLGTLDGEYQLSRRTDQATASLTFDEQGTIGAGYFDIRARDGSRTRLANLSYSRPIGSRSSFYLALNKDLDGDGYSALMQLVIPFDINGLLNIGVTRDSDRRYSERVIWSRSTPSQGGLGWNLGYGGGASRYQQADLTWRMQNVQLQGGLYGETGNYTRWADLSGSLVWMDNAVFASNRINDAFVLVSTKGYPQVPIRYENQLMGSTDDNGHLLVPWVAAYYPAKFQIEPLDLPANVSAPEVEQRVAVRQGSGLLLDFPIRAVVAASISLVDERGEPLPLGSQAEETGSGQRASVGWDGQVYFEGLQSDNQLRVVRPDGRACQARFRLDTRKPTVSQVGPLTCSAPIGDTP
;
A
#
# COMPACT_ATOMS: atom_id res chain seq x y z
N LEU A 1 13.12 7.25 35.60
CA LEU A 1 12.03 8.22 35.37
C LEU A 1 10.69 7.52 35.44
N ARG A 2 9.77 8.04 36.26
CA ARG A 2 8.37 7.63 36.31
C ARG A 2 7.54 8.74 35.71
N LEU A 3 6.66 8.41 34.78
CA LEU A 3 5.75 9.37 34.13
C LEU A 3 4.31 8.89 34.31
N LEU A 4 3.46 9.78 34.74
CA LEU A 4 2.02 9.56 34.81
C LEU A 4 1.32 10.77 34.22
N GLY A 5 0.35 10.55 33.34
CA GLY A 5 -0.42 11.62 32.75
C GLY A 5 -1.87 11.24 32.52
N ILE A 6 -2.73 12.23 32.52
CA ILE A 6 -4.14 12.14 32.14
C ILE A 6 -4.44 13.30 31.20
N GLY A 7 -5.23 13.03 30.18
CA GLY A 7 -5.68 14.05 29.24
C GLY A 7 -6.93 13.63 28.52
N GLY A 8 -7.58 14.58 27.90
CA GLY A 8 -8.77 14.34 27.11
C GLY A 8 -9.12 15.53 26.23
N ASP A 9 -9.86 15.23 25.18
CA ASP A 9 -10.40 16.19 24.21
C ASP A 9 -11.92 16.27 24.38
N ILE A 10 -12.43 17.49 24.49
CA ILE A 10 -13.85 17.79 24.62
C ILE A 10 -14.30 18.51 23.36
N ALA A 11 -15.13 17.87 22.56
CA ALA A 11 -15.77 18.52 21.42
C ALA A 11 -16.85 19.49 21.91
N VAL A 12 -16.72 20.77 21.58
CA VAL A 12 -17.65 21.83 21.95
C VAL A 12 -18.62 22.07 20.78
N ALA A 13 -19.47 21.10 20.52
CA ALA A 13 -20.43 21.11 19.41
C ALA A 13 -19.75 21.53 18.08
N THR A 14 -20.25 22.56 17.42
CA THR A 14 -19.70 23.13 16.17
C THR A 14 -18.60 24.16 16.39
N PHE A 15 -18.25 24.45 17.65
CA PHE A 15 -17.29 25.51 18.00
C PHE A 15 -15.85 25.01 18.17
N GLY A 16 -15.58 23.71 17.93
CA GLY A 16 -14.24 23.16 17.96
C GLY A 16 -13.99 22.19 19.11
N THR A 17 -12.71 21.98 19.43
CA THR A 17 -12.27 21.01 20.43
C THR A 17 -11.40 21.71 21.48
N LEU A 18 -11.68 21.44 22.72
CA LEU A 18 -10.88 21.84 23.88
C LEU A 18 -10.04 20.63 24.31
N SER A 19 -8.73 20.80 24.38
CA SER A 19 -7.77 19.77 24.82
C SER A 19 -7.19 20.13 26.17
N LEU A 20 -7.24 19.19 27.11
CA LEU A 20 -6.70 19.37 28.46
C LEU A 20 -5.81 18.15 28.76
N ALA A 21 -4.59 18.40 29.25
CA ALA A 21 -3.75 17.34 29.79
C ALA A 21 -2.94 17.82 30.98
N ALA A 22 -2.72 16.91 31.91
CA ALA A 22 -1.81 17.09 33.04
C ALA A 22 -0.93 15.85 33.17
N SER A 23 0.36 16.03 33.37
CA SER A 23 1.30 14.93 33.59
C SER A 23 2.31 15.29 34.69
N GLY A 24 2.74 14.27 35.40
CA GLY A 24 3.79 14.36 36.41
C GLY A 24 4.96 13.47 36.07
N SER A 25 6.16 13.91 36.37
CA SER A 25 7.38 13.14 36.27
C SER A 25 8.10 13.06 37.61
N ASP A 26 8.73 11.90 37.90
CA ASP A 26 9.55 11.66 39.07
C ASP A 26 10.75 10.81 38.67
N GLY A 27 11.97 11.30 38.93
CA GLY A 27 13.20 10.56 38.61
C GLY A 27 14.47 11.40 38.73
N GLN A 28 15.58 10.75 39.05
CA GLN A 28 16.93 11.33 39.19
C GLN A 28 17.03 12.48 40.21
N GLY A 29 16.14 12.50 41.22
CA GLY A 29 16.16 13.53 42.28
C GLY A 29 15.27 14.75 42.01
N ASP A 30 14.70 14.87 40.82
CA ASP A 30 13.78 15.92 40.46
C ASP A 30 12.37 15.39 40.20
N SER A 31 11.37 16.13 40.64
CA SER A 31 9.97 15.88 40.33
C SER A 31 9.33 17.10 39.68
N GLY A 32 8.43 16.89 38.75
CA GLY A 32 7.82 18.00 38.04
C GLY A 32 6.45 17.69 37.47
N GLN A 33 5.79 18.74 37.02
CA GLN A 33 4.45 18.68 36.46
C GLN A 33 4.40 19.45 35.15
N GLN A 34 3.55 19.00 34.24
CA GLN A 34 3.21 19.69 33.00
C GLN A 34 1.71 19.80 32.88
N TYR A 35 1.27 20.97 32.44
CA TYR A 35 -0.11 21.23 32.06
C TYR A 35 -0.17 21.67 30.61
N LEU A 36 -1.18 21.17 29.91
CA LEU A 36 -1.49 21.56 28.56
C LEU A 36 -2.95 21.98 28.47
N LEU A 37 -3.15 23.16 27.90
CA LEU A 37 -4.45 23.69 27.51
C LEU A 37 -4.39 23.95 26.00
N GLY A 38 -5.31 23.35 25.25
CA GLY A 38 -5.43 23.52 23.82
C GLY A 38 -6.85 23.87 23.42
N TYR A 39 -6.98 24.63 22.36
CA TYR A 39 -8.25 24.85 21.68
C TYR A 39 -8.01 24.82 20.19
N SER A 40 -8.84 24.11 19.46
CA SER A 40 -8.78 24.06 18.00
C SER A 40 -10.17 24.17 17.38
N TYR A 41 -10.26 24.96 16.33
CA TYR A 41 -11.44 25.10 15.50
C TYR A 41 -11.05 25.03 14.04
N TYR A 42 -11.74 24.18 13.27
CA TYR A 42 -11.51 24.05 11.85
C TYR A 42 -12.82 24.02 11.09
N SER A 43 -12.92 24.89 10.11
CA SER A 43 -14.01 24.94 9.14
C SER A 43 -13.45 24.98 7.72
N ARG A 44 -14.29 25.00 6.70
CA ARG A 44 -13.84 25.15 5.31
C ARG A 44 -13.00 26.40 5.04
N ARG A 45 -13.24 27.48 5.79
CA ARG A 45 -12.62 28.80 5.57
C ARG A 45 -11.72 29.25 6.69
N LEU A 46 -11.99 28.85 7.91
CA LEU A 46 -11.29 29.34 9.09
C LEU A 46 -10.67 28.17 9.86
N GLY A 47 -9.39 28.21 10.09
CA GLY A 47 -8.66 27.38 11.05
C GLY A 47 -8.14 28.26 12.18
N LEU A 48 -8.30 27.83 13.42
CA LEU A 48 -7.76 28.47 14.61
C LEU A 48 -7.19 27.39 15.53
N SER A 49 -5.98 27.59 16.05
CA SER A 49 -5.39 26.73 17.06
C SER A 49 -4.67 27.57 18.09
N LEU A 50 -4.99 27.32 19.34
CA LEU A 50 -4.37 27.96 20.52
C LEU A 50 -3.83 26.82 21.39
N GLN A 51 -2.62 26.97 21.88
CA GLN A 51 -2.01 25.99 22.78
C GLN A 51 -1.18 26.72 23.84
N HIS A 52 -1.35 26.29 25.07
CA HIS A 52 -0.57 26.74 26.23
C HIS A 52 0.01 25.48 26.90
N ILE A 53 1.30 25.45 27.09
CA ILE A 53 2.00 24.40 27.84
C ILE A 53 2.84 25.06 28.90
N GLU A 54 2.65 24.64 30.15
CA GLU A 54 3.47 25.08 31.28
C GLU A 54 4.10 23.87 31.96
N ARG A 55 5.39 23.98 32.28
CA ARG A 55 6.18 22.94 32.95
C ARG A 55 6.91 23.49 34.15
N SER A 56 6.87 22.78 35.27
CA SER A 56 7.70 23.07 36.42
C SER A 56 9.18 22.78 36.14
N ALA A 57 10.07 23.31 36.93
CA ALA A 57 11.51 23.21 36.74
C ALA A 57 12.02 21.75 36.74
N GLY A 58 11.42 20.88 37.54
CA GLY A 58 11.82 19.47 37.66
C GLY A 58 11.11 18.53 36.69
N TYR A 59 10.26 19.03 35.81
CA TYR A 59 9.57 18.15 34.87
C TYR A 59 10.53 17.59 33.79
N GLY A 60 10.51 16.28 33.58
CA GLY A 60 11.24 15.59 32.52
C GLY A 60 10.36 14.57 31.81
N ASP A 61 10.66 14.28 30.57
CA ASP A 61 10.08 13.20 29.77
C ASP A 61 11.16 12.22 29.29
N LEU A 62 10.77 11.25 28.47
CA LEU A 62 11.70 10.24 27.94
C LEU A 62 12.82 10.87 27.10
N GLY A 63 12.56 11.99 26.42
CA GLY A 63 13.54 12.69 25.59
C GLY A 63 14.59 13.46 26.40
N THR A 64 14.34 13.67 27.71
CA THR A 64 15.26 14.40 28.58
C THR A 64 16.19 13.49 29.38
N LEU A 65 16.07 12.16 29.24
CA LEU A 65 16.83 11.18 30.01
C LEU A 65 18.36 11.28 29.80
N ASP A 66 18.79 11.61 28.60
CA ASP A 66 20.21 11.67 28.24
C ASP A 66 20.83 13.06 28.48
N GLY A 67 20.05 14.02 28.98
CA GLY A 67 20.54 15.37 29.32
C GLY A 67 20.86 16.28 28.14
N GLU A 68 20.79 15.78 26.89
CA GLU A 68 21.07 16.56 25.68
C GLU A 68 19.93 17.51 25.31
N TYR A 69 18.70 17.17 25.70
CA TYR A 69 17.51 17.95 25.35
C TYR A 69 16.85 18.56 26.57
N GLN A 70 16.64 19.89 26.53
CA GLN A 70 15.94 20.62 27.58
C GLN A 70 14.56 21.06 27.10
N LEU A 71 13.53 20.67 27.84
CA LEU A 71 12.17 21.14 27.60
C LEU A 71 12.02 22.64 27.97
N SER A 72 11.27 23.37 27.18
CA SER A 72 10.87 24.73 27.52
C SER A 72 10.01 24.74 28.78
N ARG A 73 10.15 25.77 29.60
CA ARG A 73 9.32 25.97 30.79
C ARG A 73 7.88 26.37 30.44
N ARG A 74 7.74 27.22 29.42
CA ARG A 74 6.44 27.64 28.92
C ARG A 74 6.46 27.73 27.41
N THR A 75 5.38 27.33 26.78
CA THR A 75 5.15 27.50 25.36
C THR A 75 3.73 27.97 25.13
N ASP A 76 3.58 29.14 24.55
CA ASP A 76 2.32 29.65 24.05
C ASP A 76 2.36 29.68 22.54
N GLN A 77 1.36 29.13 21.91
CA GLN A 77 1.22 29.08 20.47
C GLN A 77 -0.19 29.49 20.06
N ALA A 78 -0.28 30.41 19.12
CA ALA A 78 -1.53 30.79 18.48
C ALA A 78 -1.34 30.76 16.97
N THR A 79 -2.20 30.04 16.25
CA THR A 79 -2.21 30.03 14.79
C THR A 79 -3.62 30.26 14.28
N ALA A 80 -3.73 31.01 13.20
CA ALA A 80 -4.97 31.26 12.49
C ALA A 80 -4.75 31.12 10.99
N SER A 81 -5.71 30.56 10.28
CA SER A 81 -5.70 30.48 8.82
C SER A 81 -7.06 30.82 8.23
N LEU A 82 -7.05 31.54 7.12
CA LEU A 82 -8.24 31.93 6.40
C LEU A 82 -8.11 31.55 4.93
N THR A 83 -9.03 30.72 4.48
CA THR A 83 -9.05 30.21 3.11
C THR A 83 -10.11 30.94 2.28
N PHE A 84 -9.69 31.46 1.13
CA PHE A 84 -10.50 32.19 0.15
C PHE A 84 -10.59 31.34 -1.14
N ASP A 85 -11.33 30.27 -1.12
CA ASP A 85 -11.56 29.36 -2.24
C ASP A 85 -10.40 29.34 -3.30
N GLU A 86 -10.55 29.98 -4.43
CA GLU A 86 -9.54 30.01 -5.51
C GLU A 86 -8.37 30.98 -5.27
N GLN A 87 -8.50 31.89 -4.34
CA GLN A 87 -7.47 32.90 -4.05
C GLN A 87 -6.39 32.41 -3.10
N GLY A 88 -6.63 31.25 -2.45
CA GLY A 88 -5.64 30.63 -1.57
C GLY A 88 -5.92 30.84 -0.08
N THR A 89 -4.90 30.60 0.72
CA THR A 89 -4.98 30.63 2.19
C THR A 89 -3.95 31.61 2.76
N ILE A 90 -4.39 32.48 3.64
CA ILE A 90 -3.52 33.30 4.47
C ILE A 90 -3.45 32.65 5.85
N GLY A 91 -2.25 32.50 6.39
CA GLY A 91 -2.00 32.00 7.73
C GLY A 91 -1.21 33.01 8.55
N ALA A 92 -1.48 33.06 9.84
CA ALA A 92 -0.70 33.82 10.83
C ALA A 92 -0.39 32.93 12.02
N GLY A 93 0.78 33.09 12.61
CA GLY A 93 1.22 32.34 13.77
C GLY A 93 1.97 33.24 14.74
N TYR A 94 1.80 32.98 16.02
CA TYR A 94 2.55 33.57 17.10
C TYR A 94 3.02 32.50 18.07
N PHE A 95 4.28 32.56 18.46
CA PHE A 95 4.93 31.60 19.36
C PHE A 95 5.72 32.36 20.42
N ASP A 96 5.49 32.02 21.68
CA ASP A 96 6.24 32.55 22.84
C ASP A 96 6.79 31.36 23.62
N ILE A 97 8.08 31.16 23.55
CA ILE A 97 8.78 30.03 24.16
C ILE A 97 9.70 30.59 25.25
N ARG A 98 9.53 30.09 26.47
CA ARG A 98 10.43 30.38 27.59
C ARG A 98 11.21 29.15 27.95
N ALA A 99 12.51 29.21 27.80
CA ALA A 99 13.42 28.14 28.19
C ALA A 99 13.61 28.09 29.72
N ARG A 100 14.22 27.01 30.18
CA ARG A 100 14.52 26.86 31.64
C ARG A 100 15.55 27.83 32.17
N ASP A 101 16.48 28.24 31.35
CA ASP A 101 17.52 29.26 31.69
C ASP A 101 16.99 30.67 31.77
N GLY A 102 15.69 30.86 31.55
CA GLY A 102 15.03 32.17 31.54
C GLY A 102 15.05 32.87 30.18
N SER A 103 15.75 32.36 29.19
CA SER A 103 15.71 32.92 27.85
C SER A 103 14.30 32.82 27.25
N ARG A 104 13.95 33.80 26.41
CA ARG A 104 12.65 33.89 25.78
C ARG A 104 12.84 34.11 24.31
N THR A 105 12.04 33.40 23.52
CA THR A 105 11.98 33.54 22.08
C THR A 105 10.54 33.76 21.65
N ARG A 106 10.26 34.89 21.01
CA ARG A 106 8.95 35.19 20.44
C ARG A 106 9.06 35.28 18.92
N LEU A 107 8.25 34.51 18.25
CA LEU A 107 8.21 34.46 16.80
C LEU A 107 6.84 34.81 16.27
N ALA A 108 6.77 35.66 15.27
CA ALA A 108 5.58 35.89 14.48
C ALA A 108 5.79 35.33 13.07
N ASN A 109 4.79 34.64 12.55
CA ASN A 109 4.77 34.13 11.21
C ASN A 109 3.56 34.65 10.45
N LEU A 110 3.77 35.02 9.19
CA LEU A 110 2.71 35.29 8.21
C LEU A 110 2.98 34.45 6.98
N SER A 111 1.97 33.72 6.52
CA SER A 111 2.10 32.86 5.34
C SER A 111 0.95 33.10 4.37
N TYR A 112 1.23 32.86 3.11
CA TYR A 112 0.26 32.85 2.02
C TYR A 112 0.54 31.67 1.10
N SER A 113 -0.48 30.88 0.82
CA SER A 113 -0.41 29.79 -0.14
C SER A 113 -1.53 29.91 -1.16
N ARG A 114 -1.19 29.64 -2.43
CA ARG A 114 -2.16 29.69 -3.52
C ARG A 114 -1.91 28.56 -4.52
N PRO A 115 -2.95 27.84 -4.94
CA PRO A 115 -2.84 26.96 -6.11
C PRO A 115 -2.66 27.80 -7.38
N ILE A 116 -1.76 27.35 -8.27
CA ILE A 116 -1.52 27.95 -9.59
C ILE A 116 -1.89 26.92 -10.65
N GLY A 117 -2.93 27.21 -11.42
CA GLY A 117 -3.49 26.23 -12.35
C GLY A 117 -4.05 25.02 -11.60
N SER A 118 -4.01 23.84 -12.23
CA SER A 118 -4.60 22.62 -11.68
C SER A 118 -3.70 21.84 -10.73
N ARG A 119 -2.38 22.09 -10.73
CA ARG A 119 -1.42 21.22 -10.03
C ARG A 119 -0.30 21.93 -9.29
N SER A 120 0.07 23.14 -9.69
CA SER A 120 1.18 23.88 -9.10
C SER A 120 0.72 24.68 -7.88
N SER A 121 1.62 24.98 -6.96
CA SER A 121 1.34 25.80 -5.80
C SER A 121 2.46 26.82 -5.54
N PHE A 122 2.05 27.99 -5.12
CA PHE A 122 2.91 29.04 -4.64
C PHE A 122 2.76 29.16 -3.13
N TYR A 123 3.87 29.40 -2.44
CA TYR A 123 3.93 29.63 -1.01
C TYR A 123 4.86 30.78 -0.70
N LEU A 124 4.41 31.67 0.18
CA LEU A 124 5.18 32.77 0.76
C LEU A 124 5.10 32.68 2.27
N ALA A 125 6.23 32.82 2.96
CA ALA A 125 6.27 32.91 4.41
C ALA A 125 7.20 34.00 4.87
N LEU A 126 6.77 34.75 5.86
CA LEU A 126 7.52 35.78 6.54
C LEU A 126 7.60 35.40 8.00
N ASN A 127 8.80 35.32 8.57
CA ASN A 127 9.02 35.05 9.98
C ASN A 127 9.77 36.24 10.59
N LYS A 128 9.35 36.67 11.76
CA LYS A 128 10.01 37.74 12.51
C LYS A 128 10.29 37.25 13.93
N ASP A 129 11.51 37.41 14.35
CA ASP A 129 11.90 37.33 15.75
C ASP A 129 11.47 38.65 16.42
N LEU A 130 10.63 38.57 17.45
CA LEU A 130 10.11 39.74 18.18
C LEU A 130 11.00 40.17 19.33
N ASP A 131 11.96 39.35 19.74
CA ASP A 131 12.95 39.65 20.77
C ASP A 131 14.27 40.17 20.18
N GLY A 132 14.43 40.05 18.86
CA GLY A 132 15.61 40.48 18.14
C GLY A 132 15.30 41.12 16.78
N ASP A 133 16.36 41.45 16.05
CA ASP A 133 16.25 42.01 14.70
C ASP A 133 16.07 40.95 13.59
N GLY A 134 16.09 39.64 13.99
CA GLY A 134 15.99 38.52 13.09
C GLY A 134 14.68 38.49 12.29
N TYR A 135 14.79 38.31 10.98
CA TYR A 135 13.64 37.97 10.13
C TYR A 135 14.06 37.03 9.02
N SER A 136 13.11 36.28 8.49
CA SER A 136 13.30 35.53 7.25
C SER A 136 12.07 35.64 6.36
N ALA A 137 12.31 35.69 5.06
CA ALA A 137 11.28 35.64 4.03
C ALA A 137 11.58 34.45 3.11
N LEU A 138 10.62 33.57 2.92
CA LEU A 138 10.69 32.42 2.02
C LEU A 138 9.63 32.58 0.93
N MET A 139 10.04 32.42 -0.31
CA MET A 139 9.16 32.26 -1.46
C MET A 139 9.43 30.90 -2.08
N GLN A 140 8.38 30.14 -2.36
CA GLN A 140 8.50 28.78 -2.89
C GLN A 140 7.46 28.53 -3.99
N LEU A 141 7.88 27.88 -5.05
CA LEU A 141 7.03 27.42 -6.15
C LEU A 141 7.21 25.91 -6.29
N VAL A 142 6.09 25.19 -6.30
CA VAL A 142 6.05 23.73 -6.46
C VAL A 142 5.29 23.39 -7.73
N ILE A 143 5.95 22.66 -8.64
CA ILE A 143 5.42 22.29 -9.95
C ILE A 143 5.53 20.77 -10.10
N PRO A 144 4.42 20.01 -10.00
CA PRO A 144 4.41 18.60 -10.31
C PRO A 144 4.35 18.36 -11.82
N PHE A 145 5.15 17.40 -12.30
CA PHE A 145 5.24 16.97 -13.71
C PHE A 145 4.71 15.55 -13.91
N ASP A 146 3.62 15.17 -13.29
CA ASP A 146 3.06 13.81 -13.36
C ASP A 146 4.10 12.71 -13.05
N ILE A 147 4.30 11.81 -14.03
CA ILE A 147 5.30 10.73 -13.92
C ILE A 147 6.75 11.22 -13.89
N ASN A 148 7.02 12.46 -14.29
CA ASN A 148 8.37 13.04 -14.37
C ASN A 148 8.80 13.74 -13.07
N GLY A 149 7.97 13.66 -12.02
CA GLY A 149 8.34 14.11 -10.69
C GLY A 149 7.88 15.52 -10.32
N LEU A 150 8.59 16.13 -9.40
CA LEU A 150 8.27 17.38 -8.74
C LEU A 150 9.44 18.35 -8.84
N LEU A 151 9.19 19.56 -9.31
CA LEU A 151 10.15 20.66 -9.24
C LEU A 151 9.76 21.61 -8.11
N ASN A 152 10.70 21.88 -7.24
CA ASN A 152 10.58 22.82 -6.15
C ASN A 152 11.62 23.93 -6.32
N ILE A 153 11.19 25.18 -6.39
CA ILE A 153 12.05 26.35 -6.48
C ILE A 153 11.78 27.22 -5.27
N GLY A 154 12.81 27.53 -4.52
CA GLY A 154 12.70 28.36 -3.33
C GLY A 154 13.77 29.45 -3.28
N VAL A 155 13.40 30.61 -2.75
CA VAL A 155 14.31 31.69 -2.43
C VAL A 155 14.04 32.12 -1.01
N THR A 156 15.10 32.20 -0.21
CA THR A 156 15.03 32.68 1.19
C THR A 156 15.92 33.90 1.35
N ARG A 157 15.45 34.87 2.09
CA ARG A 157 16.23 36.03 2.53
C ARG A 157 16.17 36.14 4.04
N ASP A 158 17.29 36.34 4.67
CA ASP A 158 17.38 36.58 6.13
C ASP A 158 17.70 38.02 6.49
N SER A 159 17.71 38.31 7.78
CA SER A 159 18.03 39.63 8.35
C SER A 159 19.44 40.13 8.03
N ASP A 160 20.38 39.20 7.81
CA ASP A 160 21.75 39.55 7.43
C ASP A 160 21.88 39.90 5.94
N ARG A 161 20.75 40.07 5.27
CA ARG A 161 20.63 40.31 3.83
C ARG A 161 21.22 39.19 2.98
N ARG A 162 21.39 38.00 3.55
CA ARG A 162 21.86 36.84 2.81
C ARG A 162 20.69 36.22 2.04
N TYR A 163 20.96 35.92 0.80
CA TYR A 163 20.04 35.21 -0.06
C TYR A 163 20.48 33.74 -0.19
N SER A 164 19.52 32.85 -0.14
CA SER A 164 19.72 31.46 -0.47
C SER A 164 18.68 31.04 -1.49
N GLU A 165 19.16 30.43 -2.55
CA GLU A 165 18.34 29.88 -3.62
C GLU A 165 18.38 28.36 -3.53
N ARG A 166 17.25 27.73 -3.79
CA ARG A 166 17.16 26.27 -3.83
C ARG A 166 16.28 25.84 -4.99
N VAL A 167 16.81 24.94 -5.81
CA VAL A 167 16.06 24.27 -6.86
C VAL A 167 16.22 22.79 -6.65
N ILE A 168 15.11 22.07 -6.51
CA ILE A 168 15.09 20.62 -6.36
C ILE A 168 14.16 20.05 -7.41
N TRP A 169 14.69 19.15 -8.23
CA TRP A 169 13.88 18.33 -9.12
C TRP A 169 13.99 16.87 -8.68
N SER A 170 12.88 16.30 -8.22
CA SER A 170 12.86 14.95 -7.70
C SER A 170 11.76 14.11 -8.33
N ARG A 171 12.05 12.84 -8.50
CA ARG A 171 11.09 11.80 -8.87
C ARG A 171 11.27 10.61 -7.96
N SER A 172 10.20 10.18 -7.30
CA SER A 172 10.20 8.95 -6.53
C SER A 172 10.39 7.74 -7.45
N THR A 173 11.19 6.78 -7.01
CA THR A 173 11.35 5.51 -7.75
C THR A 173 10.02 4.77 -7.77
N PRO A 174 9.49 4.39 -8.95
CA PRO A 174 8.23 3.67 -9.04
C PRO A 174 8.28 2.34 -8.28
N SER A 175 7.16 1.94 -7.68
CA SER A 175 7.05 0.67 -6.94
C SER A 175 7.31 -0.56 -7.83
N GLN A 176 6.87 -0.48 -9.07
CA GLN A 176 7.04 -1.55 -10.08
C GLN A 176 8.44 -1.60 -10.72
N GLY A 177 9.34 -0.71 -10.29
CA GLY A 177 10.68 -0.57 -10.87
C GLY A 177 10.81 0.62 -11.81
N GLY A 178 12.04 0.99 -12.11
CA GLY A 178 12.40 2.13 -12.95
C GLY A 178 13.34 3.12 -12.27
N LEU A 179 13.44 4.31 -12.84
CA LEU A 179 14.35 5.35 -12.38
C LEU A 179 13.65 6.36 -11.47
N GLY A 180 14.28 6.65 -10.35
CA GLY A 180 14.04 7.79 -9.49
C GLY A 180 15.27 8.69 -9.42
N TRP A 181 15.08 9.97 -9.14
CA TRP A 181 16.18 10.92 -8.97
C TRP A 181 15.85 12.00 -7.96
N ASN A 182 16.90 12.61 -7.43
CA ASN A 182 16.83 13.81 -6.62
C ASN A 182 18.00 14.72 -7.01
N LEU A 183 17.70 15.76 -7.79
CA LEU A 183 18.67 16.75 -8.27
C LEU A 183 18.42 18.03 -7.51
N GLY A 184 19.41 18.49 -6.76
CA GLY A 184 19.34 19.67 -5.93
C GLY A 184 20.46 20.65 -6.21
N TYR A 185 20.10 21.92 -6.29
CA TYR A 185 21.03 23.05 -6.35
C TYR A 185 20.65 24.07 -5.28
N GLY A 186 21.62 24.49 -4.51
CA GLY A 186 21.56 25.62 -3.61
C GLY A 186 22.59 26.65 -3.96
N GLY A 187 22.17 27.90 -3.99
CA GLY A 187 23.01 29.06 -4.29
C GLY A 187 22.99 30.09 -3.16
N GLY A 188 23.79 31.16 -3.33
CA GLY A 188 23.88 32.25 -2.37
C GLY A 188 24.61 31.85 -1.07
N ALA A 189 23.98 32.10 0.06
CA ALA A 189 24.56 31.83 1.40
C ALA A 189 24.60 30.34 1.75
N SER A 190 23.77 29.51 1.12
CA SER A 190 23.70 28.07 1.34
C SER A 190 24.05 27.32 0.06
N ARG A 191 25.35 27.31 -0.26
CA ARG A 191 25.83 26.60 -1.46
C ARG A 191 25.74 25.10 -1.23
N TYR A 192 25.05 24.41 -2.11
CA TYR A 192 24.88 22.97 -2.02
C TYR A 192 24.49 22.40 -3.38
N GLN A 193 25.06 21.27 -3.73
CA GLN A 193 24.71 20.53 -4.93
C GLN A 193 24.48 19.08 -4.57
N GLN A 194 23.45 18.50 -5.12
CA GLN A 194 23.07 17.11 -4.92
C GLN A 194 22.60 16.51 -6.22
N ALA A 195 23.04 15.29 -6.49
CA ALA A 195 22.54 14.51 -7.60
C ALA A 195 22.52 13.05 -7.16
N ASP A 196 21.33 12.53 -6.89
CA ASP A 196 21.10 11.12 -6.55
C ASP A 196 20.27 10.46 -7.63
N LEU A 197 20.66 9.25 -7.99
CA LEU A 197 19.94 8.41 -8.94
C LEU A 197 19.65 7.06 -8.25
N THR A 198 18.41 6.59 -8.38
CA THR A 198 18.02 5.26 -7.94
C THR A 198 17.44 4.51 -9.12
N TRP A 199 17.98 3.35 -9.41
CA TRP A 199 17.45 2.44 -10.41
C TRP A 199 16.99 1.14 -9.76
N ARG A 200 15.67 0.98 -9.69
CA ARG A 200 15.06 -0.25 -9.18
C ARG A 200 14.77 -1.19 -10.35
N MET A 201 15.45 -2.31 -10.37
CA MET A 201 15.19 -3.45 -11.25
C MET A 201 14.28 -4.45 -10.54
N GLN A 202 13.93 -5.55 -11.20
CA GLN A 202 13.06 -6.58 -10.61
C GLN A 202 13.63 -7.19 -9.33
N ASN A 203 14.93 -7.48 -9.31
CA ASN A 203 15.56 -8.26 -8.27
C ASN A 203 16.62 -7.49 -7.45
N VAL A 204 16.97 -6.27 -7.88
CA VAL A 204 18.05 -5.50 -7.28
C VAL A 204 17.78 -4.01 -7.46
N GLN A 205 18.24 -3.22 -6.51
CA GLN A 205 18.23 -1.77 -6.60
C GLN A 205 19.67 -1.24 -6.57
N LEU A 206 20.00 -0.44 -7.57
CA LEU A 206 21.20 0.36 -7.63
C LEU A 206 20.85 1.79 -7.25
N GLN A 207 21.64 2.40 -6.40
CA GLN A 207 21.52 3.81 -6.11
C GLN A 207 22.89 4.42 -5.91
N GLY A 208 23.02 5.67 -6.25
CA GLY A 208 24.25 6.39 -6.06
C GLY A 208 24.09 7.86 -6.33
N GLY A 209 25.04 8.62 -5.87
CA GLY A 209 24.98 10.05 -6.03
C GLY A 209 26.19 10.79 -5.51
N LEU A 210 26.04 12.08 -5.54
CA LEU A 210 26.98 13.03 -4.97
C LEU A 210 26.23 14.17 -4.29
N TYR A 211 26.82 14.68 -3.25
CA TYR A 211 26.32 15.87 -2.57
C TYR A 211 27.47 16.66 -1.94
N GLY A 212 27.29 17.94 -1.79
CA GLY A 212 28.29 18.82 -1.15
C GLY A 212 28.37 20.19 -1.80
N GLU A 213 29.49 20.86 -1.58
CA GLU A 213 29.81 22.17 -2.15
C GLU A 213 30.92 22.05 -3.19
N THR A 214 31.08 23.08 -4.03
CA THR A 214 32.16 23.14 -5.05
C THR A 214 33.52 22.88 -4.39
N GLY A 215 34.17 21.80 -4.80
CA GLY A 215 35.50 21.40 -4.32
C GLY A 215 35.44 20.41 -3.12
N ASN A 216 34.26 20.18 -2.53
CA ASN A 216 34.09 19.24 -1.41
C ASN A 216 32.84 18.40 -1.58
N TYR A 217 32.90 17.36 -2.42
CA TYR A 217 31.80 16.46 -2.71
C TYR A 217 31.99 15.11 -2.05
N THR A 218 30.96 14.66 -1.32
CA THR A 218 30.80 13.26 -0.95
C THR A 218 30.16 12.50 -2.11
N ARG A 219 30.77 11.38 -2.49
CA ARG A 219 30.21 10.46 -3.50
C ARG A 219 29.89 9.14 -2.83
N TRP A 220 28.82 8.54 -3.23
CA TRP A 220 28.36 7.28 -2.66
C TRP A 220 27.70 6.40 -3.71
N ALA A 221 27.73 5.10 -3.50
CA ALA A 221 27.02 4.13 -4.30
C ALA A 221 26.57 2.99 -3.38
N ASP A 222 25.38 2.45 -3.64
CA ASP A 222 24.79 1.34 -2.92
C ASP A 222 24.16 0.36 -3.91
N LEU A 223 24.36 -0.92 -3.62
CA LEU A 223 23.69 -2.03 -4.29
C LEU A 223 22.92 -2.81 -3.24
N SER A 224 21.62 -2.90 -3.37
CA SER A 224 20.78 -3.60 -2.40
C SER A 224 19.88 -4.61 -3.05
N GLY A 225 19.65 -5.71 -2.34
CA GLY A 225 18.79 -6.82 -2.75
C GLY A 225 18.73 -7.86 -1.66
N SER A 226 17.98 -8.93 -1.92
CA SER A 226 17.83 -10.08 -1.02
C SER A 226 17.87 -11.37 -1.82
N LEU A 227 18.45 -12.40 -1.21
CA LEU A 227 18.39 -13.78 -1.69
C LEU A 227 17.54 -14.59 -0.72
N VAL A 228 16.53 -15.25 -1.21
CA VAL A 228 15.63 -16.11 -0.44
C VAL A 228 15.81 -17.55 -0.94
N TRP A 229 16.08 -18.47 -0.02
CA TRP A 229 16.04 -19.89 -0.28
C TRP A 229 14.81 -20.48 0.41
N MET A 230 13.86 -20.97 -0.39
CA MET A 230 12.61 -21.57 0.08
C MET A 230 12.05 -22.50 -0.97
N ASP A 231 11.36 -23.56 -0.56
CA ASP A 231 10.76 -24.59 -1.44
C ASP A 231 11.75 -25.15 -2.47
N ASN A 232 12.97 -25.49 -2.02
CA ASN A 232 14.10 -25.99 -2.81
C ASN A 232 14.54 -25.10 -3.99
N ALA A 233 14.19 -23.82 -3.98
CA ALA A 233 14.56 -22.85 -4.99
C ALA A 233 15.19 -21.61 -4.37
N VAL A 234 15.95 -20.87 -5.17
CA VAL A 234 16.59 -19.60 -4.79
C VAL A 234 15.95 -18.46 -5.58
N PHE A 235 15.54 -17.45 -4.88
CA PHE A 235 14.90 -16.26 -5.45
C PHE A 235 15.72 -15.03 -5.12
N ALA A 236 16.00 -14.22 -6.13
CA ALA A 236 16.55 -12.89 -5.95
C ALA A 236 15.42 -11.85 -5.97
N SER A 237 15.47 -10.90 -5.07
CA SER A 237 14.48 -9.82 -5.00
C SER A 237 15.10 -8.51 -4.54
N ASN A 238 14.37 -7.43 -4.68
CA ASN A 238 14.67 -6.20 -3.98
C ASN A 238 14.71 -6.43 -2.46
N ARG A 239 15.32 -5.51 -1.73
CA ARG A 239 15.52 -5.63 -0.28
C ARG A 239 14.21 -5.92 0.45
N ILE A 240 14.21 -6.98 1.22
CA ILE A 240 13.13 -7.38 2.13
C ILE A 240 13.38 -6.67 3.46
N ASN A 241 12.49 -5.78 3.85
CA ASN A 241 12.65 -4.97 5.06
C ASN A 241 11.82 -5.49 6.25
N ASP A 242 10.72 -6.20 5.99
CA ASP A 242 9.78 -6.61 7.05
C ASP A 242 9.51 -8.11 6.97
N ALA A 243 8.64 -8.55 6.08
CA ALA A 243 8.32 -9.95 5.85
C ALA A 243 8.16 -10.22 4.34
N PHE A 244 8.14 -11.49 3.96
CA PHE A 244 7.90 -11.90 2.58
C PHE A 244 7.01 -13.14 2.50
N VAL A 245 6.39 -13.33 1.34
CA VAL A 245 5.62 -14.53 1.01
C VAL A 245 6.12 -15.10 -0.31
N LEU A 246 6.45 -16.38 -0.32
CA LEU A 246 6.62 -17.15 -1.54
C LEU A 246 5.29 -17.80 -1.88
N VAL A 247 4.66 -17.36 -2.96
CA VAL A 247 3.45 -17.99 -3.47
C VAL A 247 3.84 -19.17 -4.35
N SER A 248 3.19 -20.30 -4.16
CA SER A 248 3.36 -21.53 -4.95
C SER A 248 2.04 -21.96 -5.57
N THR A 249 2.03 -22.18 -6.87
CA THR A 249 0.89 -22.73 -7.64
C THR A 249 1.11 -24.20 -8.01
N LYS A 250 2.03 -24.87 -7.28
CA LYS A 250 2.35 -26.28 -7.46
C LYS A 250 2.76 -26.63 -8.91
N GLY A 251 3.62 -25.80 -9.49
CA GLY A 251 4.19 -26.02 -10.81
C GLY A 251 3.37 -25.42 -11.97
N TYR A 252 2.32 -24.66 -11.71
CA TYR A 252 1.59 -23.93 -12.75
C TYR A 252 2.26 -22.58 -13.02
N PRO A 253 2.81 -22.35 -14.22
CA PRO A 253 3.44 -21.09 -14.58
C PRO A 253 2.42 -20.03 -14.98
N GLN A 254 2.88 -18.77 -15.03
CA GLN A 254 2.17 -17.62 -15.58
C GLN A 254 0.83 -17.30 -14.88
N VAL A 255 0.65 -17.75 -13.63
CA VAL A 255 -0.55 -17.43 -12.84
C VAL A 255 -0.39 -16.05 -12.22
N PRO A 256 -1.26 -15.07 -12.53
CA PRO A 256 -1.19 -13.74 -11.95
C PRO A 256 -1.51 -13.79 -10.45
N ILE A 257 -0.64 -13.17 -9.65
CA ILE A 257 -0.76 -13.08 -8.20
C ILE A 257 -1.06 -11.64 -7.80
N ARG A 258 -2.08 -11.46 -6.97
CA ARG A 258 -2.42 -10.17 -6.36
C ARG A 258 -2.16 -10.19 -4.86
N TYR A 259 -1.60 -9.11 -4.37
CA TYR A 259 -1.46 -8.79 -2.95
C TYR A 259 -2.25 -7.51 -2.67
N GLU A 260 -3.21 -7.55 -1.74
CA GLU A 260 -4.11 -6.43 -1.43
C GLU A 260 -4.73 -5.80 -2.70
N ASN A 261 -5.20 -6.64 -3.63
CA ASN A 261 -5.75 -6.30 -4.94
C ASN A 261 -4.74 -5.72 -5.96
N GLN A 262 -3.47 -5.51 -5.60
CA GLN A 262 -2.44 -5.05 -6.52
C GLN A 262 -1.76 -6.24 -7.20
N LEU A 263 -1.61 -6.19 -8.51
CA LEU A 263 -0.86 -7.19 -9.25
C LEU A 263 0.62 -7.12 -8.89
N MET A 264 1.16 -8.22 -8.37
CA MET A 264 2.58 -8.35 -8.00
C MET A 264 3.44 -8.95 -9.10
N GLY A 265 2.83 -9.68 -10.00
CA GLY A 265 3.45 -10.39 -11.10
C GLY A 265 2.75 -11.71 -11.37
N SER A 266 3.38 -12.56 -12.18
CA SER A 266 2.92 -13.94 -12.45
C SER A 266 3.96 -14.94 -11.99
N THR A 267 3.52 -16.16 -11.66
CA THR A 267 4.41 -17.25 -11.27
C THR A 267 5.39 -17.62 -12.40
N ASP A 268 6.60 -18.02 -12.01
CA ASP A 268 7.64 -18.52 -12.91
C ASP A 268 7.31 -19.91 -13.48
N ASP A 269 8.24 -20.48 -14.24
CA ASP A 269 8.08 -21.81 -14.87
C ASP A 269 7.91 -22.95 -13.87
N ASN A 270 8.28 -22.75 -12.61
CA ASN A 270 8.11 -23.69 -11.50
C ASN A 270 6.86 -23.41 -10.66
N GLY A 271 6.07 -22.42 -11.04
CA GLY A 271 4.87 -22.01 -10.33
C GLY A 271 5.15 -21.17 -9.07
N HIS A 272 6.25 -20.45 -9.01
CA HIS A 272 6.61 -19.63 -7.86
C HIS A 272 6.56 -18.13 -8.17
N LEU A 273 6.13 -17.33 -7.21
CA LEU A 273 6.31 -15.88 -7.19
C LEU A 273 6.69 -15.41 -5.79
N LEU A 274 7.83 -14.75 -5.66
CA LEU A 274 8.25 -14.12 -4.42
C LEU A 274 7.61 -12.71 -4.29
N VAL A 275 6.87 -12.48 -3.22
CA VAL A 275 6.33 -11.17 -2.82
C VAL A 275 7.16 -10.62 -1.66
N PRO A 276 8.11 -9.70 -1.89
CA PRO A 276 9.12 -9.31 -0.92
C PRO A 276 8.67 -8.22 0.07
N TRP A 277 7.52 -7.61 -0.12
CA TRP A 277 7.06 -6.46 0.69
C TRP A 277 5.71 -6.76 1.33
N VAL A 278 5.72 -7.64 2.28
CA VAL A 278 4.54 -8.01 3.05
C VAL A 278 4.63 -7.37 4.43
N ALA A 279 3.57 -6.68 4.85
CA ALA A 279 3.51 -6.11 6.18
C ALA A 279 3.43 -7.23 7.23
N ALA A 280 4.34 -7.19 8.22
CA ALA A 280 4.35 -8.16 9.30
C ALA A 280 3.12 -8.01 10.20
N TYR A 281 2.64 -9.12 10.76
CA TYR A 281 1.52 -9.20 11.70
C TYR A 281 0.17 -8.67 11.17
N TYR A 282 0.08 -8.36 9.88
CA TYR A 282 -1.14 -7.93 9.23
C TYR A 282 -1.73 -9.08 8.40
N PRO A 283 -3.02 -9.44 8.56
CA PRO A 283 -3.66 -10.52 7.79
C PRO A 283 -3.92 -10.08 6.35
N ALA A 284 -2.88 -10.09 5.58
CA ALA A 284 -2.87 -9.64 4.19
C ALA A 284 -3.56 -10.62 3.25
N LYS A 285 -4.24 -10.09 2.25
CA LYS A 285 -4.98 -10.84 1.25
C LYS A 285 -4.12 -11.16 0.04
N PHE A 286 -4.03 -12.45 -0.29
CA PHE A 286 -3.43 -12.95 -1.53
C PHE A 286 -4.49 -13.57 -2.41
N GLN A 287 -4.42 -13.33 -3.71
CA GLN A 287 -5.39 -13.84 -4.68
C GLN A 287 -4.68 -14.27 -5.97
N ILE A 288 -5.23 -15.30 -6.60
CA ILE A 288 -4.93 -15.66 -7.99
C ILE A 288 -6.11 -15.26 -8.87
N GLU A 289 -5.86 -14.99 -10.17
CA GLU A 289 -6.92 -14.62 -11.11
C GLU A 289 -7.41 -15.89 -11.84
N PRO A 290 -8.59 -16.46 -11.45
CA PRO A 290 -9.06 -17.71 -12.00
C PRO A 290 -9.53 -17.61 -13.46
N LEU A 291 -9.92 -16.41 -13.90
CA LEU A 291 -10.41 -16.19 -15.28
C LEU A 291 -9.28 -16.33 -16.33
N ASP A 292 -8.03 -16.14 -15.91
CA ASP A 292 -6.86 -16.29 -16.77
C ASP A 292 -6.37 -17.75 -16.85
N LEU A 293 -6.95 -18.67 -16.06
CA LEU A 293 -6.59 -20.07 -16.08
C LEU A 293 -7.27 -20.78 -17.25
N PRO A 294 -6.57 -21.76 -17.88
CA PRO A 294 -7.18 -22.61 -18.90
C PRO A 294 -8.39 -23.36 -18.35
N ALA A 295 -9.38 -23.62 -19.21
CA ALA A 295 -10.63 -24.28 -18.82
C ALA A 295 -10.45 -25.71 -18.26
N ASN A 296 -9.29 -26.33 -18.51
CA ASN A 296 -8.91 -27.64 -17.99
C ASN A 296 -8.11 -27.57 -16.68
N VAL A 297 -8.17 -26.45 -15.99
CA VAL A 297 -7.43 -26.21 -14.75
C VAL A 297 -8.42 -25.83 -13.64
N SER A 298 -8.35 -26.52 -12.52
CA SER A 298 -9.14 -26.25 -11.33
C SER A 298 -8.28 -25.58 -10.24
N ALA A 299 -8.76 -24.48 -9.72
CA ALA A 299 -8.20 -23.79 -8.58
C ALA A 299 -9.26 -23.70 -7.48
N PRO A 300 -9.32 -24.66 -6.56
CA PRO A 300 -10.37 -24.72 -5.55
C PRO A 300 -10.28 -23.58 -4.53
N GLU A 301 -9.13 -22.98 -4.40
CA GLU A 301 -8.87 -21.84 -3.50
C GLU A 301 -8.19 -20.73 -4.29
N VAL A 302 -8.86 -19.59 -4.40
CA VAL A 302 -8.40 -18.45 -5.20
C VAL A 302 -8.06 -17.22 -4.35
N GLU A 303 -8.38 -17.26 -3.05
CA GLU A 303 -8.09 -16.20 -2.08
C GLU A 303 -7.65 -16.81 -0.75
N GLN A 304 -6.57 -16.30 -0.18
CA GLN A 304 -6.11 -16.64 1.16
C GLN A 304 -5.70 -15.38 1.92
N ARG A 305 -5.93 -15.37 3.25
CA ARG A 305 -5.47 -14.31 4.15
C ARG A 305 -4.46 -14.87 5.12
N VAL A 306 -3.28 -14.29 5.14
CA VAL A 306 -2.18 -14.75 5.97
C VAL A 306 -1.48 -13.59 6.65
N ALA A 307 -1.08 -13.79 7.90
CA ALA A 307 -0.24 -12.88 8.65
C ALA A 307 1.16 -13.50 8.82
N VAL A 308 2.19 -12.76 8.47
CA VAL A 308 3.58 -13.22 8.54
C VAL A 308 4.29 -12.50 9.68
N ARG A 309 5.15 -13.21 10.40
CA ARG A 309 5.94 -12.63 11.48
C ARG A 309 7.05 -11.75 10.88
N GLN A 310 7.39 -10.67 11.56
CA GLN A 310 8.51 -9.80 11.19
C GLN A 310 9.83 -10.58 11.08
N GLY A 311 10.61 -10.29 10.05
CA GLY A 311 11.87 -10.93 9.76
C GLY A 311 11.74 -12.39 9.30
N SER A 312 10.55 -12.83 8.86
CA SER A 312 10.32 -14.20 8.39
C SER A 312 9.63 -14.25 7.03
N GLY A 313 9.64 -15.44 6.43
CA GLY A 313 8.93 -15.76 5.20
C GLY A 313 7.87 -16.83 5.39
N LEU A 314 6.87 -16.82 4.56
CA LEU A 314 5.81 -17.83 4.50
C LEU A 314 5.72 -18.42 3.10
N LEU A 315 5.64 -19.74 3.00
CA LEU A 315 5.24 -20.43 1.77
C LEU A 315 3.70 -20.48 1.74
N LEU A 316 3.10 -19.90 0.71
CA LEU A 316 1.66 -19.83 0.53
C LEU A 316 1.26 -20.63 -0.72
N ASP A 317 0.60 -21.74 -0.49
CA ASP A 317 0.21 -22.67 -1.57
C ASP A 317 -1.20 -22.35 -2.09
N PHE A 318 -1.29 -22.13 -3.41
CA PHE A 318 -2.56 -22.19 -4.13
C PHE A 318 -2.59 -23.50 -4.93
N PRO A 319 -3.37 -24.50 -4.49
CA PRO A 319 -3.36 -25.82 -5.10
C PRO A 319 -4.07 -25.80 -6.45
N ILE A 320 -3.35 -25.46 -7.49
CA ILE A 320 -3.81 -25.53 -8.88
C ILE A 320 -3.54 -26.92 -9.42
N ARG A 321 -4.51 -27.52 -10.09
CA ARG A 321 -4.37 -28.83 -10.70
C ARG A 321 -5.06 -28.91 -12.05
N ALA A 322 -4.45 -29.65 -12.98
CA ALA A 322 -5.10 -29.99 -14.20
C ALA A 322 -6.25 -30.95 -13.96
N VAL A 323 -7.34 -30.75 -14.65
CA VAL A 323 -8.53 -31.58 -14.58
C VAL A 323 -8.84 -32.08 -16.00
N VAL A 324 -9.27 -33.32 -16.09
CA VAL A 324 -9.84 -33.86 -17.32
C VAL A 324 -11.30 -33.45 -17.35
N ALA A 325 -11.67 -32.69 -18.37
CA ALA A 325 -13.04 -32.16 -18.52
C ALA A 325 -13.57 -32.48 -19.92
N ALA A 326 -14.88 -32.55 -20.07
CA ALA A 326 -15.52 -32.68 -21.37
C ALA A 326 -16.81 -31.85 -21.47
N SER A 327 -17.00 -31.26 -22.63
CA SER A 327 -18.29 -30.76 -23.08
C SER A 327 -18.94 -31.86 -23.91
N ILE A 328 -20.07 -32.37 -23.48
CA ILE A 328 -20.72 -33.56 -23.98
C ILE A 328 -22.04 -33.18 -24.63
N SER A 329 -22.22 -33.55 -25.88
CA SER A 329 -23.46 -33.40 -26.63
C SER A 329 -24.32 -34.63 -26.48
N LEU A 330 -25.49 -34.54 -25.86
CA LEU A 330 -26.39 -35.64 -25.60
C LEU A 330 -27.59 -35.57 -26.52
N VAL A 331 -27.87 -36.72 -27.20
CA VAL A 331 -29.04 -36.86 -28.08
C VAL A 331 -29.90 -38.02 -27.63
N ASP A 332 -31.18 -38.03 -28.04
CA ASP A 332 -32.03 -39.19 -27.85
C ASP A 332 -31.81 -40.26 -28.93
N GLU A 333 -32.61 -41.35 -28.90
CA GLU A 333 -32.54 -42.45 -29.83
C GLU A 333 -32.91 -42.08 -31.29
N ARG A 334 -33.53 -40.87 -31.47
CA ARG A 334 -33.87 -40.31 -32.78
C ARG A 334 -32.81 -39.34 -33.30
N GLY A 335 -31.79 -39.08 -32.52
CA GLY A 335 -30.73 -38.12 -32.82
C GLY A 335 -31.09 -36.67 -32.48
N GLU A 336 -32.21 -36.42 -31.82
CA GLU A 336 -32.58 -35.07 -31.37
C GLU A 336 -31.89 -34.69 -30.06
N PRO A 337 -31.46 -33.44 -29.88
CA PRO A 337 -30.83 -33.01 -28.64
C PRO A 337 -31.71 -33.26 -27.42
N LEU A 338 -31.13 -33.68 -26.30
CA LEU A 338 -31.89 -33.83 -25.07
C LEU A 338 -32.48 -32.49 -24.61
N PRO A 339 -33.69 -32.49 -24.01
CA PRO A 339 -34.38 -31.26 -23.63
C PRO A 339 -33.58 -30.42 -22.61
N LEU A 340 -33.61 -29.11 -22.81
CA LEU A 340 -33.05 -28.13 -21.87
C LEU A 340 -33.57 -28.37 -20.46
N GLY A 341 -32.67 -28.32 -19.45
CA GLY A 341 -33.00 -28.53 -18.06
C GLY A 341 -33.03 -30.00 -17.61
N SER A 342 -32.76 -30.96 -18.52
CA SER A 342 -32.51 -32.34 -18.10
C SER A 342 -31.35 -32.38 -17.10
N GLN A 343 -31.42 -33.23 -16.09
CA GLN A 343 -30.39 -33.36 -15.05
C GLN A 343 -29.49 -34.55 -15.37
N ALA A 344 -28.24 -34.30 -15.67
CA ALA A 344 -27.23 -35.29 -15.89
C ALA A 344 -26.37 -35.51 -14.65
N GLU A 345 -26.13 -36.75 -14.28
CA GLU A 345 -25.28 -37.16 -13.16
C GLU A 345 -24.19 -38.10 -13.68
N GLU A 346 -22.93 -37.76 -13.42
CA GLU A 346 -21.81 -38.68 -13.66
C GLU A 346 -21.74 -39.68 -12.51
N THR A 347 -21.89 -40.97 -12.83
CA THR A 347 -22.10 -42.02 -11.81
C THR A 347 -20.87 -42.34 -11.00
N GLY A 348 -19.67 -42.12 -11.52
CA GLY A 348 -18.39 -42.36 -10.84
C GLY A 348 -18.07 -41.31 -9.75
N SER A 349 -18.30 -40.05 -10.05
CA SER A 349 -18.03 -38.92 -9.15
C SER A 349 -19.28 -38.43 -8.38
N GLY A 350 -20.48 -38.76 -8.87
CA GLY A 350 -21.75 -38.23 -8.36
C GLY A 350 -21.99 -36.76 -8.72
N GLN A 351 -21.18 -36.17 -9.59
CA GLN A 351 -21.39 -34.80 -10.06
C GLN A 351 -22.69 -34.66 -10.84
N ARG A 352 -23.39 -33.54 -10.65
CA ARG A 352 -24.63 -33.24 -11.34
C ARG A 352 -24.50 -31.94 -12.12
N ALA A 353 -25.02 -31.93 -13.34
CA ALA A 353 -25.09 -30.77 -14.19
C ALA A 353 -26.39 -30.74 -14.98
N SER A 354 -26.87 -29.55 -15.29
CA SER A 354 -28.04 -29.37 -16.13
C SER A 354 -27.65 -29.37 -17.60
N VAL A 355 -28.41 -30.08 -18.43
CA VAL A 355 -28.26 -30.06 -19.89
C VAL A 355 -28.72 -28.70 -20.40
N GLY A 356 -27.84 -28.02 -21.15
CA GLY A 356 -28.05 -26.75 -21.78
C GLY A 356 -28.66 -26.84 -23.18
N TRP A 357 -28.48 -25.78 -23.97
CA TRP A 357 -28.89 -25.75 -25.37
C TRP A 357 -28.19 -26.84 -26.20
N ASP A 358 -28.84 -27.32 -27.23
CA ASP A 358 -28.31 -28.36 -28.13
C ASP A 358 -27.82 -29.64 -27.43
N GLY A 359 -28.43 -29.95 -26.26
CA GLY A 359 -28.09 -31.12 -25.50
C GLY A 359 -26.70 -31.08 -24.84
N GLN A 360 -26.09 -29.90 -24.72
CA GLN A 360 -24.75 -29.72 -24.15
C GLN A 360 -24.73 -29.86 -22.63
N VAL A 361 -23.77 -30.59 -22.08
CA VAL A 361 -23.51 -30.68 -20.67
C VAL A 361 -22.00 -30.72 -20.43
N TYR A 362 -21.54 -30.07 -19.35
CA TYR A 362 -20.11 -30.01 -19.01
C TYR A 362 -19.88 -30.75 -17.69
N PHE A 363 -18.81 -31.56 -17.68
CA PHE A 363 -18.30 -32.22 -16.50
C PHE A 363 -16.78 -32.09 -16.42
N GLU A 364 -16.28 -32.01 -15.19
CA GLU A 364 -14.84 -32.00 -14.88
C GLU A 364 -14.47 -33.15 -13.94
N GLY A 365 -13.17 -33.43 -13.81
CA GLY A 365 -12.69 -34.55 -12.97
C GLY A 365 -13.06 -35.93 -13.53
N LEU A 366 -13.27 -36.01 -14.83
CA LEU A 366 -13.66 -37.24 -15.53
C LEU A 366 -12.52 -38.26 -15.55
N GLN A 367 -12.91 -39.53 -15.58
CA GLN A 367 -12.00 -40.66 -15.69
C GLN A 367 -11.86 -41.18 -17.15
N SER A 368 -11.11 -42.26 -17.34
CA SER A 368 -10.98 -42.86 -18.66
C SER A 368 -12.31 -43.46 -19.19
N ASP A 369 -13.09 -44.03 -18.29
CA ASP A 369 -14.41 -44.60 -18.57
C ASP A 369 -15.47 -43.88 -17.73
N ASN A 370 -16.45 -43.27 -18.38
CA ASN A 370 -17.47 -42.46 -17.74
C ASN A 370 -18.87 -42.91 -18.13
N GLN A 371 -19.79 -42.81 -17.19
CA GLN A 371 -21.20 -43.11 -17.40
C GLN A 371 -22.06 -42.00 -16.87
N LEU A 372 -22.94 -41.46 -17.69
CA LEU A 372 -23.94 -40.49 -17.35
C LEU A 372 -25.31 -41.11 -17.18
N ARG A 373 -25.97 -40.78 -16.11
CA ARG A 373 -27.40 -40.99 -15.92
C ARG A 373 -28.11 -39.64 -16.10
N VAL A 374 -29.07 -39.62 -17.02
CA VAL A 374 -29.78 -38.37 -17.33
C VAL A 374 -31.26 -38.55 -17.03
N VAL A 375 -31.84 -37.62 -16.27
CA VAL A 375 -33.27 -37.53 -15.99
C VAL A 375 -33.83 -36.34 -16.75
N ARG A 376 -34.77 -36.60 -17.67
CA ARG A 376 -35.45 -35.56 -18.47
C ARG A 376 -36.51 -34.82 -17.64
N PRO A 377 -36.97 -33.64 -18.05
CA PRO A 377 -38.07 -32.94 -17.40
C PRO A 377 -39.39 -33.70 -17.32
N ASP A 378 -39.60 -34.67 -18.21
CA ASP A 378 -40.79 -35.58 -18.26
C ASP A 378 -40.66 -36.75 -17.29
N GLY A 379 -39.57 -36.83 -16.51
CA GLY A 379 -39.29 -37.91 -15.53
C GLY A 379 -38.63 -39.17 -16.12
N ARG A 380 -38.48 -39.26 -17.47
CA ARG A 380 -37.81 -40.39 -18.07
C ARG A 380 -36.31 -40.34 -17.84
N ALA A 381 -35.72 -41.51 -17.52
CA ALA A 381 -34.29 -41.65 -17.32
C ALA A 381 -33.63 -42.39 -18.51
N CYS A 382 -32.42 -41.95 -18.88
CA CYS A 382 -31.60 -42.63 -19.85
C CYS A 382 -30.12 -42.64 -19.39
N GLN A 383 -29.27 -43.42 -20.08
CA GLN A 383 -27.86 -43.53 -19.77
C GLN A 383 -27.01 -43.37 -21.06
N ALA A 384 -25.86 -42.73 -20.89
CA ALA A 384 -24.84 -42.61 -21.93
C ALA A 384 -23.46 -43.01 -21.39
N ARG A 385 -22.61 -43.61 -22.18
CA ARG A 385 -21.24 -44.00 -21.81
C ARG A 385 -20.26 -43.45 -22.83
N PHE A 386 -19.09 -43.03 -22.34
CA PHE A 386 -18.02 -42.55 -23.20
C PHE A 386 -16.67 -42.78 -22.57
N ARG A 387 -15.61 -42.74 -23.40
CA ARG A 387 -14.22 -42.86 -22.99
C ARG A 387 -13.44 -41.63 -23.30
N LEU A 388 -12.51 -41.26 -22.42
CA LEU A 388 -11.60 -40.13 -22.57
C LEU A 388 -10.14 -40.60 -22.47
N ASP A 389 -9.26 -39.93 -23.20
CA ASP A 389 -7.81 -40.06 -22.98
C ASP A 389 -7.40 -39.11 -21.83
N THR A 390 -7.27 -39.65 -20.64
CA THR A 390 -6.93 -38.91 -19.42
C THR A 390 -5.46 -38.52 -19.31
N ARG A 391 -4.61 -39.01 -20.25
CA ARG A 391 -3.18 -38.66 -20.26
C ARG A 391 -2.92 -37.23 -20.69
N LYS A 392 -3.87 -36.62 -21.37
CA LYS A 392 -3.82 -35.20 -21.74
C LYS A 392 -4.93 -34.46 -21.03
N PRO A 393 -4.60 -33.61 -20.04
CA PRO A 393 -5.59 -32.78 -19.36
C PRO A 393 -6.07 -31.68 -20.32
N THR A 394 -7.16 -31.95 -21.03
CA THR A 394 -7.79 -31.02 -21.98
C THR A 394 -9.29 -31.04 -21.78
N VAL A 395 -9.97 -30.01 -22.22
CA VAL A 395 -11.42 -30.03 -22.36
C VAL A 395 -11.74 -30.74 -23.68
N SER A 396 -12.27 -31.94 -23.59
CA SER A 396 -12.63 -32.74 -24.77
C SER A 396 -14.05 -32.38 -25.21
N GLN A 397 -14.26 -32.38 -26.56
CA GLN A 397 -15.61 -32.37 -27.13
C GLN A 397 -16.02 -33.80 -27.37
N VAL A 398 -17.12 -34.24 -26.76
CA VAL A 398 -17.60 -35.63 -26.86
C VAL A 398 -19.02 -35.64 -27.39
N GLY A 399 -19.27 -36.46 -28.41
CA GLY A 399 -20.59 -36.63 -28.94
C GLY A 399 -20.77 -36.29 -30.41
N PRO A 400 -22.01 -36.35 -30.90
CA PRO A 400 -23.22 -36.64 -30.15
C PRO A 400 -23.28 -38.05 -29.55
N LEU A 401 -23.62 -38.15 -28.26
CA LEU A 401 -23.81 -39.40 -27.53
C LEU A 401 -25.29 -39.73 -27.41
N THR A 402 -25.70 -40.91 -27.87
CA THR A 402 -27.06 -41.37 -27.70
C THR A 402 -27.31 -41.79 -26.27
N CYS A 403 -28.31 -41.20 -25.64
CA CYS A 403 -28.82 -41.53 -24.32
C CYS A 403 -29.93 -42.58 -24.46
N SER A 404 -29.62 -43.85 -24.14
CA SER A 404 -30.55 -44.97 -24.25
C SER A 404 -31.23 -45.31 -22.92
N ALA A 405 -32.38 -45.96 -22.98
CA ALA A 405 -33.07 -46.41 -21.75
C ALA A 405 -32.14 -47.33 -20.93
N PRO A 406 -32.17 -47.27 -19.58
CA PRO A 406 -31.36 -48.15 -18.74
C PRO A 406 -31.75 -49.63 -18.98
N ILE A 407 -30.71 -50.46 -19.19
CA ILE A 407 -30.91 -51.90 -19.34
C ILE A 407 -31.41 -52.46 -17.98
N GLY A 408 -32.71 -52.62 -17.82
CA GLY A 408 -33.29 -53.15 -16.61
C GLY A 408 -34.71 -52.73 -16.25
N ASP A 409 -35.26 -51.66 -16.85
CA ASP A 409 -36.64 -51.24 -16.72
C ASP A 409 -37.46 -51.62 -17.96
N THR A 410 -37.68 -52.91 -18.15
CA THR A 410 -38.81 -53.39 -18.96
C THR A 410 -40.03 -53.54 -18.03
N PRO A 411 -41.20 -52.98 -18.36
CA PRO A 411 -42.41 -52.91 -17.55
C PRO A 411 -42.88 -54.30 -17.08
#